data_3340c46c900673c1cf67cb94394ed87c
#
_entry.id   3340c46c900673c1cf67cb94394ed87c
#
_cell.length_a   1.000
_cell.length_b   1.000
_cell.length_c   1.000
_cell.angle_alpha   90.00
_cell.angle_beta   90.00
_cell.angle_gamma   90.00
#
_symmetry.space_group_name_H-M   'P 1'
#
loop_
_entity.id
_entity.type
_entity.pdbx_description
1 polymer ?
#
loop_
_entity_poly.entity_id
_entity_poly.type
_entity_poly.pdbx_seq_one_letter_code
_entity_poly.pdbx_strand_id
1 'polypeptide(L)'
;MKSAPRAKWVKFIVMTILTIAFVIWTGYLGVLVIIPLFFDSYILKYIPWGFWKSSGNLAFRKVMEWADAIGFALVAVYVINTFFFQNYQIPSSSLEKSLLVGDFLFVSKMSYGTRSPMTPLSFPLAQHTLPILDCKSYLDKPQIKYQRFAGFGSIERGNIVVFNFPAGDTVALNQQAVDFYSLSKMNPRGSYGVRNDKAQYGEIVYRPVDRRENYVKRCMGLPGETIQVKDDEVYINGKKVADPENMQLNYYVQTDGTPISETVFSDLGISKDDYATLNQAGEQVPYYFDPMQEMQNANPLLARSMADDFKYKADSLHLTQLGFIAKGKNFGIVYTLPLTKKMVADLKAKPFVLKVFKQQERVEKRNITEDKQIDFPFYYPIAYSTGWTRDAYGPLWIPKKGATITFDKDVDYKVAAYERVIKNYEGNEFAYRDGKVYINGKQADSYTFKMDYYFMMGDNRHNSADSRSWGFVPEDHIVGQPLFVWLSLDKDKGWLNGKIRWNRIFTSAKKK
;
A
#
# COMPACT_ATOMS: atom_id res chain seq x y z
N MET A 1 53.13 -2.88 -27.48
CA MET A 1 51.63 -2.81 -27.27
C MET A 1 51.01 -2.29 -28.56
N LYS A 2 50.21 -3.11 -29.28
CA LYS A 2 49.43 -2.58 -30.42
C LYS A 2 48.41 -1.57 -29.88
N SER A 3 48.40 -0.35 -30.43
CA SER A 3 47.45 0.69 -30.03
C SER A 3 46.02 0.17 -30.16
N ALA A 4 45.21 0.34 -29.11
CA ALA A 4 43.82 -0.08 -29.15
C ALA A 4 43.07 0.64 -30.28
N PRO A 5 42.15 -0.03 -31.03
CA PRO A 5 41.39 0.58 -32.11
C PRO A 5 40.61 1.82 -31.61
N ARG A 6 40.45 2.86 -32.45
CA ARG A 6 39.70 4.10 -32.12
C ARG A 6 38.33 3.83 -31.51
N ALA A 7 37.61 2.83 -32.01
CA ALA A 7 36.28 2.45 -31.48
C ALA A 7 36.32 2.02 -30.00
N LYS A 8 37.42 1.42 -29.50
CA LYS A 8 37.54 1.05 -28.08
C LYS A 8 37.83 2.25 -27.20
N TRP A 9 38.61 3.21 -27.69
CA TRP A 9 38.80 4.48 -27.00
C TRP A 9 37.50 5.27 -26.88
N VAL A 10 36.71 5.33 -27.95
CA VAL A 10 35.38 5.98 -27.89
C VAL A 10 34.48 5.31 -26.84
N LYS A 11 34.40 3.97 -26.81
CA LYS A 11 33.63 3.25 -25.78
C LYS A 11 34.11 3.56 -24.36
N PHE A 12 35.44 3.54 -24.14
CA PHE A 12 36.00 3.87 -22.84
C PHE A 12 35.65 5.31 -22.41
N ILE A 13 35.80 6.29 -23.29
CA ILE A 13 35.50 7.69 -23.02
C ILE A 13 34.00 7.87 -22.68
N VAL A 14 33.10 7.27 -23.47
CA VAL A 14 31.67 7.33 -23.24
C VAL A 14 31.31 6.73 -21.86
N MET A 15 31.84 5.55 -21.52
CA MET A 15 31.60 4.91 -20.23
C MET A 15 32.17 5.72 -19.06
N THR A 16 33.34 6.36 -19.27
CA THR A 16 33.93 7.26 -18.26
C THR A 16 33.07 8.49 -18.03
N ILE A 17 32.59 9.14 -19.10
CA ILE A 17 31.68 10.30 -18.99
C ILE A 17 30.38 9.91 -18.26
N LEU A 18 29.78 8.77 -18.62
CA LEU A 18 28.57 8.29 -17.96
C LEU A 18 28.82 7.98 -16.46
N THR A 19 29.96 7.41 -16.13
CA THR A 19 30.34 7.12 -14.74
C THR A 19 30.54 8.42 -13.94
N ILE A 20 31.23 9.41 -14.52
CA ILE A 20 31.44 10.71 -13.88
C ILE A 20 30.08 11.43 -13.69
N ALA A 21 29.21 11.45 -14.71
CA ALA A 21 27.88 12.04 -14.61
C ALA A 21 27.04 11.34 -13.51
N PHE A 22 27.12 10.02 -13.41
CA PHE A 22 26.46 9.27 -12.35
C PHE A 22 27.01 9.62 -10.97
N VAL A 23 28.32 9.77 -10.82
CA VAL A 23 28.97 10.17 -9.55
C VAL A 23 28.57 11.60 -9.17
N ILE A 24 28.52 12.53 -10.12
CA ILE A 24 28.07 13.91 -9.87
C ILE A 24 26.61 13.91 -9.39
N TRP A 25 25.76 13.09 -10.01
CA TRP A 25 24.36 13.00 -9.64
C TRP A 25 24.15 12.36 -8.27
N THR A 26 24.87 11.28 -7.95
CA THR A 26 24.65 10.47 -6.73
C THR A 26 25.56 10.82 -5.56
N GLY A 27 26.71 11.46 -5.82
CA GLY A 27 27.76 11.70 -4.82
C GLY A 27 28.56 10.45 -4.42
N TYR A 28 28.33 9.28 -5.04
CA TYR A 28 29.05 8.04 -4.70
C TYR A 28 30.42 7.95 -5.35
N LEU A 29 31.43 8.52 -4.69
CA LEU A 29 32.82 8.51 -5.16
C LEU A 29 33.38 7.10 -5.38
N GLY A 30 32.95 6.11 -4.61
CA GLY A 30 33.38 4.72 -4.76
C GLY A 30 33.09 4.12 -6.14
N VAL A 31 32.13 4.66 -6.89
CA VAL A 31 31.79 4.22 -8.25
C VAL A 31 32.92 4.55 -9.23
N LEU A 32 33.80 5.51 -8.92
CA LEU A 32 34.96 5.84 -9.74
C LEU A 32 35.92 4.65 -9.93
N VAL A 33 35.92 3.66 -9.02
CA VAL A 33 36.68 2.40 -9.15
C VAL A 33 36.31 1.62 -10.42
N ILE A 34 35.13 1.85 -11.00
CA ILE A 34 34.72 1.21 -12.25
C ILE A 34 35.53 1.74 -13.46
N ILE A 35 36.05 2.99 -13.41
CA ILE A 35 36.79 3.60 -14.51
C ILE A 35 38.10 2.81 -14.83
N PRO A 36 38.96 2.47 -13.85
CA PRO A 36 40.09 1.58 -14.09
C PRO A 36 39.71 0.21 -14.68
N LEU A 37 38.56 -0.36 -14.24
CA LEU A 37 38.07 -1.63 -14.80
C LEU A 37 37.65 -1.50 -16.27
N PHE A 38 36.98 -0.39 -16.64
CA PHE A 38 36.71 -0.09 -18.04
C PHE A 38 37.98 0.14 -18.85
N PHE A 39 38.97 0.85 -18.28
CA PHE A 39 40.24 1.06 -18.92
C PHE A 39 40.96 -0.26 -19.21
N ASP A 40 41.01 -1.16 -18.23
CA ASP A 40 41.56 -2.49 -18.43
C ASP A 40 40.79 -3.28 -19.51
N SER A 41 39.46 -3.34 -19.39
CA SER A 41 38.62 -4.13 -20.28
C SER A 41 38.67 -3.68 -21.74
N TYR A 42 38.71 -2.37 -22.01
CA TYR A 42 38.72 -1.85 -23.37
C TYR A 42 40.13 -1.63 -23.94
N ILE A 43 41.09 -1.19 -23.12
CA ILE A 43 42.39 -0.70 -23.55
C ILE A 43 43.53 -1.67 -23.19
N LEU A 44 43.78 -1.89 -21.89
CA LEU A 44 44.92 -2.66 -21.41
C LEU A 44 44.77 -4.16 -21.65
N LYS A 45 43.61 -4.71 -21.33
CA LYS A 45 43.33 -6.16 -21.38
C LYS A 45 44.30 -7.00 -20.53
N TYR A 46 44.76 -6.44 -19.42
CA TYR A 46 45.62 -7.13 -18.47
C TYR A 46 44.86 -8.26 -17.78
N ILE A 47 43.61 -8.01 -17.37
CA ILE A 47 42.74 -9.03 -16.84
C ILE A 47 42.09 -9.80 -18.00
N PRO A 48 42.22 -11.14 -18.05
CA PRO A 48 41.66 -11.94 -19.13
C PRO A 48 40.16 -12.16 -18.94
N TRP A 49 39.35 -11.08 -19.06
CA TRP A 49 37.89 -11.09 -18.86
C TRP A 49 37.13 -12.18 -19.63
N GLY A 50 37.73 -12.67 -20.72
CA GLY A 50 37.12 -13.70 -21.56
C GLY A 50 37.95 -14.98 -21.64
N PHE A 51 38.74 -15.34 -20.59
CA PHE A 51 39.64 -16.49 -20.59
C PHE A 51 38.97 -17.79 -21.04
N TRP A 52 37.69 -17.97 -20.69
CA TRP A 52 36.90 -19.13 -21.04
C TRP A 52 36.65 -19.27 -22.55
N LYS A 53 36.72 -18.18 -23.35
CA LYS A 53 36.51 -18.17 -24.81
C LYS A 53 37.58 -18.94 -25.55
N SER A 54 38.79 -19.07 -24.98
CA SER A 54 39.91 -19.81 -25.53
C SER A 54 39.94 -21.29 -25.14
N SER A 55 39.00 -21.75 -24.29
CA SER A 55 38.92 -23.16 -23.88
C SER A 55 38.56 -24.06 -25.06
N GLY A 56 39.26 -25.19 -25.20
CA GLY A 56 38.94 -26.25 -26.18
C GLY A 56 37.63 -27.00 -25.87
N ASN A 57 37.12 -26.91 -24.64
CA ASN A 57 35.88 -27.58 -24.24
C ASN A 57 34.67 -26.74 -24.64
N LEU A 58 33.90 -27.20 -25.62
CA LEU A 58 32.71 -26.53 -26.15
C LEU A 58 31.59 -26.38 -25.09
N ALA A 59 31.36 -27.40 -24.25
CA ALA A 59 30.37 -27.36 -23.21
C ALA A 59 30.70 -26.30 -22.16
N PHE A 60 31.95 -26.22 -21.69
CA PHE A 60 32.42 -25.20 -20.77
C PHE A 60 32.25 -23.79 -21.36
N ARG A 61 32.60 -23.57 -22.62
CA ARG A 61 32.40 -22.27 -23.29
C ARG A 61 30.94 -21.86 -23.28
N LYS A 62 30.03 -22.75 -23.66
CA LYS A 62 28.58 -22.47 -23.65
C LYS A 62 28.06 -22.13 -22.25
N VAL A 63 28.46 -22.90 -21.24
CA VAL A 63 28.05 -22.62 -19.83
C VAL A 63 28.54 -21.23 -19.40
N MET A 64 29.79 -20.88 -19.71
CA MET A 64 30.37 -19.57 -19.37
C MET A 64 29.75 -18.42 -20.17
N GLU A 65 29.32 -18.63 -21.41
CA GLU A 65 28.54 -17.66 -22.19
C GLU A 65 27.19 -17.33 -21.50
N TRP A 66 26.49 -18.35 -21.03
CA TRP A 66 25.25 -18.15 -20.26
C TRP A 66 25.54 -17.46 -18.93
N ALA A 67 26.56 -17.86 -18.20
CA ALA A 67 26.94 -17.24 -16.93
C ALA A 67 27.27 -15.74 -17.09
N ASP A 68 28.05 -15.39 -18.13
CA ASP A 68 28.40 -14.00 -18.46
C ASP A 68 27.17 -13.18 -18.83
N ALA A 69 26.28 -13.73 -19.67
CA ALA A 69 25.04 -13.06 -20.06
C ALA A 69 24.09 -12.85 -18.88
N ILE A 70 23.90 -13.86 -18.03
CA ILE A 70 23.06 -13.78 -16.83
C ILE A 70 23.67 -12.80 -15.82
N GLY A 71 24.97 -12.87 -15.57
CA GLY A 71 25.68 -11.94 -14.68
C GLY A 71 25.51 -10.49 -15.11
N PHE A 72 25.73 -10.22 -16.40
CA PHE A 72 25.51 -8.89 -16.98
C PHE A 72 24.06 -8.44 -16.82
N ALA A 73 23.09 -9.29 -17.13
CA ALA A 73 21.67 -8.98 -17.03
C ALA A 73 21.27 -8.67 -15.59
N LEU A 74 21.72 -9.44 -14.60
CA LEU A 74 21.43 -9.19 -13.18
C LEU A 74 22.01 -7.86 -12.70
N VAL A 75 23.24 -7.52 -13.08
CA VAL A 75 23.85 -6.22 -12.74
C VAL A 75 23.09 -5.08 -13.42
N ALA A 76 22.77 -5.20 -14.70
CA ALA A 76 22.01 -4.17 -15.42
C ALA A 76 20.61 -3.96 -14.80
N VAL A 77 19.87 -5.03 -14.52
CA VAL A 77 18.56 -4.99 -13.87
C VAL A 77 18.69 -4.38 -12.47
N TYR A 78 19.70 -4.74 -11.69
CA TYR A 78 19.95 -4.14 -10.38
C TYR A 78 20.14 -2.62 -10.47
N VAL A 79 20.98 -2.14 -11.37
CA VAL A 79 21.23 -0.70 -11.57
C VAL A 79 19.97 0.01 -12.05
N ILE A 80 19.28 -0.52 -13.05
CA ILE A 80 18.06 0.07 -13.60
C ILE A 80 16.96 0.14 -12.52
N ASN A 81 16.70 -0.97 -11.83
CA ASN A 81 15.66 -1.04 -10.81
C ASN A 81 16.00 -0.20 -9.58
N THR A 82 17.26 -0.05 -9.23
CA THR A 82 17.67 0.75 -8.08
C THR A 82 17.56 2.24 -8.36
N PHE A 83 18.05 2.70 -9.53
CA PHE A 83 18.28 4.13 -9.76
C PHE A 83 17.27 4.79 -10.70
N PHE A 84 16.67 4.05 -11.63
CA PHE A 84 15.89 4.65 -12.72
C PHE A 84 14.42 4.26 -12.71
N PHE A 85 14.11 3.02 -13.05
CA PHE A 85 12.75 2.55 -13.25
C PHE A 85 12.54 1.17 -12.65
N GLN A 86 11.34 0.90 -12.20
CA GLN A 86 10.96 -0.42 -11.71
C GLN A 86 9.50 -0.71 -12.09
N ASN A 87 9.24 -1.97 -12.43
CA ASN A 87 7.89 -2.42 -12.73
C ASN A 87 7.20 -2.95 -11.46
N TYR A 88 5.91 -2.62 -11.33
CA TYR A 88 5.04 -3.10 -10.25
C TYR A 88 3.73 -3.58 -10.81
N GLN A 89 3.16 -4.62 -10.23
CA GLN A 89 1.82 -5.08 -10.52
C GLN A 89 0.86 -4.60 -9.43
N ILE A 90 -0.34 -4.19 -9.82
CA ILE A 90 -1.43 -3.84 -8.89
C ILE A 90 -2.14 -5.12 -8.44
N PRO A 91 -2.01 -5.52 -7.16
CA PRO A 91 -2.62 -6.73 -6.65
C PRO A 91 -3.98 -6.53 -6.00
N SER A 92 -4.35 -5.29 -5.63
CA SER A 92 -5.53 -4.97 -4.84
C SER A 92 -6.39 -3.86 -5.45
N SER A 93 -7.68 -3.84 -5.10
CA SER A 93 -8.67 -2.89 -5.60
C SER A 93 -8.67 -1.51 -4.92
N SER A 94 -7.67 -1.19 -4.09
CA SER A 94 -7.64 0.07 -3.31
C SER A 94 -7.55 1.36 -4.15
N LEU A 95 -7.13 1.28 -5.42
CA LEU A 95 -7.15 2.34 -6.42
C LEU A 95 -8.04 1.97 -7.61
N GLU A 96 -9.01 1.08 -7.40
CA GLU A 96 -9.90 0.59 -8.45
C GLU A 96 -10.54 1.75 -9.21
N LYS A 97 -10.82 1.57 -10.50
CA LYS A 97 -11.21 2.57 -11.51
C LYS A 97 -10.10 3.55 -11.92
N SER A 98 -9.16 3.90 -11.05
CA SER A 98 -7.94 4.65 -11.42
C SER A 98 -6.86 3.70 -11.93
N LEU A 99 -6.51 2.71 -11.13
CA LEU A 99 -5.60 1.61 -11.47
C LEU A 99 -6.29 0.28 -11.13
N LEU A 100 -6.42 -0.59 -12.12
CA LEU A 100 -7.15 -1.85 -11.96
C LEU A 100 -6.25 -2.97 -11.43
N VAL A 101 -6.83 -3.92 -10.72
CA VAL A 101 -6.14 -5.17 -10.40
C VAL A 101 -5.67 -5.83 -11.69
N GLY A 102 -4.38 -6.20 -11.73
CA GLY A 102 -3.72 -6.75 -12.92
C GLY A 102 -3.10 -5.72 -13.86
N ASP A 103 -3.12 -4.42 -13.51
CA ASP A 103 -2.29 -3.41 -14.19
C ASP A 103 -0.83 -3.55 -13.79
N PHE A 104 0.05 -3.53 -14.77
CA PHE A 104 1.50 -3.48 -14.60
C PHE A 104 1.99 -2.05 -14.86
N LEU A 105 2.56 -1.45 -13.84
CA LEU A 105 2.98 -0.05 -13.83
C LEU A 105 4.46 0.09 -14.14
N PHE A 106 4.79 1.03 -15.03
CA PHE A 106 6.15 1.50 -15.20
C PHE A 106 6.39 2.71 -14.28
N VAL A 107 7.22 2.51 -13.27
CA VAL A 107 7.43 3.48 -12.19
C VAL A 107 8.79 4.14 -12.31
N SER A 108 8.81 5.48 -12.38
CA SER A 108 10.01 6.29 -12.37
C SER A 108 10.43 6.65 -10.95
N LYS A 109 11.63 6.29 -10.58
CA LYS A 109 12.26 6.74 -9.33
C LYS A 109 12.85 8.15 -9.46
N MET A 110 13.20 8.54 -10.65
CA MET A 110 13.78 9.86 -10.94
C MET A 110 12.77 11.00 -10.83
N SER A 111 11.45 10.71 -10.94
CA SER A 111 10.41 11.75 -10.85
C SER A 111 10.50 12.56 -9.56
N TYR A 112 10.70 11.90 -8.42
CA TYR A 112 10.81 12.54 -7.10
C TYR A 112 12.24 12.52 -6.55
N GLY A 113 13.21 12.09 -7.36
CA GLY A 113 14.58 11.80 -6.95
C GLY A 113 14.74 10.40 -6.38
N THR A 114 15.71 9.68 -6.93
CA THR A 114 16.04 8.33 -6.47
C THR A 114 16.63 8.38 -5.07
N ARG A 115 16.24 7.44 -4.23
CA ARG A 115 16.86 7.27 -2.91
C ARG A 115 18.07 6.36 -2.99
N SER A 116 19.03 6.55 -2.08
CA SER A 116 20.16 5.63 -1.89
C SER A 116 19.64 4.20 -1.66
N PRO A 117 20.32 3.16 -2.18
CA PRO A 117 20.00 1.77 -1.83
C PRO A 117 20.40 1.53 -0.36
N MET A 118 19.44 1.63 0.56
CA MET A 118 19.72 1.48 2.00
C MET A 118 20.21 0.08 2.34
N THR A 119 19.76 -0.93 1.58
CA THR A 119 20.21 -2.34 1.68
C THR A 119 20.83 -2.75 0.34
N PRO A 120 22.12 -2.37 0.08
CA PRO A 120 22.73 -2.49 -1.24
C PRO A 120 22.98 -3.93 -1.67
N LEU A 121 23.25 -4.83 -0.73
CA LEU A 121 23.49 -6.24 -1.03
C LEU A 121 22.17 -7.02 -1.03
N SER A 122 21.51 -7.00 -2.17
CA SER A 122 20.20 -7.63 -2.35
C SER A 122 20.01 -8.21 -3.74
N PHE A 123 19.23 -9.27 -3.83
CA PHE A 123 18.87 -9.87 -5.11
C PHE A 123 17.91 -8.98 -5.89
N PRO A 124 18.17 -8.62 -7.16
CA PRO A 124 17.46 -7.55 -7.85
C PRO A 124 15.99 -7.84 -8.18
N LEU A 125 15.56 -9.10 -8.20
CA LEU A 125 14.21 -9.50 -8.60
C LEU A 125 13.31 -9.92 -7.42
N ALA A 126 13.81 -9.85 -6.19
CA ALA A 126 13.05 -10.23 -5.00
C ALA A 126 13.05 -9.09 -3.98
N GLN A 127 11.85 -8.78 -3.44
CA GLN A 127 11.68 -7.67 -2.49
C GLN A 127 12.28 -7.99 -1.12
N HIS A 128 11.90 -9.09 -0.50
CA HIS A 128 12.36 -9.47 0.84
C HIS A 128 12.67 -10.97 1.00
N THR A 129 12.02 -11.84 0.24
CA THR A 129 12.18 -13.30 0.33
C THR A 129 12.42 -13.86 -1.06
N LEU A 130 13.40 -14.75 -1.21
CA LEU A 130 13.66 -15.46 -2.46
C LEU A 130 12.56 -16.50 -2.67
N PRO A 131 11.90 -16.52 -3.83
CA PRO A 131 10.97 -17.58 -4.18
C PRO A 131 11.73 -18.92 -4.21
N ILE A 132 11.08 -20.03 -3.86
CA ILE A 132 11.62 -21.41 -3.83
C ILE A 132 12.52 -21.67 -2.60
N LEU A 133 13.44 -20.78 -2.25
CA LEU A 133 14.38 -20.96 -1.14
C LEU A 133 13.83 -20.50 0.21
N ASP A 134 12.76 -19.71 0.18
CA ASP A 134 12.10 -19.10 1.35
C ASP A 134 13.07 -18.46 2.38
N CYS A 135 14.17 -17.91 1.88
CA CYS A 135 15.16 -17.19 2.68
C CYS A 135 15.21 -15.71 2.30
N LYS A 136 15.85 -14.89 3.14
CA LYS A 136 16.03 -13.45 2.86
C LYS A 136 16.71 -13.22 1.50
N SER A 137 16.17 -12.31 0.71
CA SER A 137 16.73 -11.87 -0.58
C SER A 137 17.84 -10.83 -0.43
N TYR A 138 18.25 -10.48 0.78
CA TYR A 138 19.20 -9.43 1.08
C TYR A 138 20.05 -9.77 2.31
N LEU A 139 21.21 -9.12 2.40
CA LEU A 139 22.05 -9.15 3.59
C LEU A 139 21.69 -7.96 4.49
N ASP A 140 21.62 -8.21 5.81
CA ASP A 140 21.27 -7.16 6.79
C ASP A 140 22.37 -6.09 6.90
N LYS A 141 23.61 -6.38 6.48
CA LYS A 141 24.75 -5.46 6.46
C LYS A 141 25.52 -5.57 5.15
N PRO A 142 26.13 -4.48 4.63
CA PRO A 142 26.07 -3.12 5.16
C PRO A 142 24.72 -2.46 4.92
N GLN A 143 24.34 -1.50 5.78
CA GLN A 143 23.25 -0.58 5.51
C GLN A 143 23.80 0.82 5.22
N ILE A 144 23.29 1.45 4.16
CA ILE A 144 23.66 2.81 3.77
C ILE A 144 22.63 3.79 4.31
N LYS A 145 23.10 4.91 4.85
CA LYS A 145 22.22 5.99 5.33
C LYS A 145 21.34 6.50 4.19
N TYR A 146 20.07 6.77 4.51
CA TYR A 146 19.16 7.42 3.58
C TYR A 146 19.71 8.72 3.04
N GLN A 147 19.65 8.84 1.72
CA GLN A 147 19.90 10.05 0.96
C GLN A 147 18.99 10.04 -0.27
N ARG A 148 18.43 11.19 -0.61
CA ARG A 148 17.66 11.35 -1.85
C ARG A 148 18.46 12.20 -2.82
N PHE A 149 18.63 11.67 -4.04
CA PHE A 149 19.32 12.36 -5.14
C PHE A 149 18.36 13.35 -5.81
N ALA A 150 18.91 14.29 -6.59
CA ALA A 150 18.11 15.23 -7.35
C ALA A 150 17.12 14.50 -8.28
N GLY A 151 15.87 14.94 -8.28
CA GLY A 151 14.80 14.45 -9.14
C GLY A 151 14.30 15.52 -10.10
N PHE A 152 13.32 15.14 -10.93
CA PHE A 152 12.72 16.06 -11.91
C PHE A 152 11.55 16.87 -11.34
N GLY A 153 11.07 16.56 -10.15
CA GLY A 153 9.96 17.26 -9.51
C GLY A 153 9.75 16.85 -8.06
N SER A 154 8.66 17.32 -7.50
CA SER A 154 8.22 17.03 -6.13
C SER A 154 6.87 16.30 -6.13
N ILE A 155 6.52 15.72 -4.99
CA ILE A 155 5.21 15.11 -4.79
C ILE A 155 4.18 16.24 -4.65
N GLU A 156 3.13 16.16 -5.47
CA GLU A 156 1.99 17.06 -5.44
C GLU A 156 0.73 16.32 -4.96
N ARG A 157 -0.22 17.09 -4.42
CA ARG A 157 -1.54 16.57 -4.10
C ARG A 157 -2.20 15.97 -5.35
N GLY A 158 -2.81 14.79 -5.17
CA GLY A 158 -3.44 14.03 -6.26
C GLY A 158 -2.48 13.14 -7.05
N ASN A 159 -1.15 13.23 -6.86
CA ASN A 159 -0.24 12.27 -7.48
C ASN A 159 -0.48 10.86 -6.92
N ILE A 160 -0.45 9.87 -7.81
CA ILE A 160 -0.33 8.47 -7.39
C ILE A 160 1.14 8.20 -7.11
N VAL A 161 1.44 7.61 -5.96
CA VAL A 161 2.80 7.43 -5.43
C VAL A 161 3.01 5.97 -5.05
N VAL A 162 4.16 5.43 -5.46
CA VAL A 162 4.67 4.13 -4.98
C VAL A 162 5.58 4.38 -3.79
N PHE A 163 5.36 3.66 -2.70
CA PHE A 163 6.16 3.78 -1.48
C PHE A 163 6.25 2.45 -0.73
N ASN A 164 7.24 2.29 0.14
CA ASN A 164 7.33 1.15 1.03
C ASN A 164 6.38 1.32 2.22
N PHE A 165 5.75 0.24 2.63
CA PHE A 165 4.74 0.23 3.68
C PHE A 165 5.32 0.72 5.03
N PRO A 166 4.83 1.84 5.59
CA PRO A 166 5.42 2.43 6.79
C PRO A 166 5.31 1.54 8.02
N ALA A 167 4.19 0.80 8.15
CA ALA A 167 3.95 -0.13 9.26
C ALA A 167 4.55 -1.52 9.03
N GLY A 168 5.31 -1.73 7.95
CA GLY A 168 5.96 -2.99 7.60
C GLY A 168 7.37 -3.15 8.16
N ASP A 169 7.79 -2.32 9.12
CA ASP A 169 9.07 -2.44 9.84
C ASP A 169 9.14 -3.70 10.69
N THR A 170 8.02 -4.08 11.28
CA THR A 170 7.83 -5.25 12.12
C THR A 170 6.72 -6.11 11.53
N VAL A 171 7.00 -7.39 11.29
CA VAL A 171 6.06 -8.31 10.63
C VAL A 171 5.96 -9.61 11.42
N ALA A 172 4.72 -10.01 11.71
CA ALA A 172 4.39 -11.32 12.26
C ALA A 172 4.19 -12.30 11.08
N LEU A 173 5.07 -13.28 10.91
CA LEU A 173 5.13 -14.09 9.68
C LEU A 173 3.86 -14.90 9.40
N ASN A 174 3.13 -15.33 10.44
CA ASN A 174 1.86 -16.05 10.26
C ASN A 174 0.65 -15.12 10.06
N GLN A 175 0.81 -13.78 10.22
CA GLN A 175 -0.26 -12.78 10.14
C GLN A 175 0.15 -11.56 9.29
N GLN A 176 0.80 -11.79 8.15
CA GLN A 176 1.37 -10.73 7.30
C GLN A 176 0.32 -9.77 6.70
N ALA A 177 -0.94 -10.17 6.65
CA ALA A 177 -2.05 -9.34 6.14
C ALA A 177 -2.40 -8.16 7.07
N VAL A 178 -2.05 -8.25 8.35
CA VAL A 178 -2.32 -7.22 9.37
C VAL A 178 -1.00 -6.71 9.93
N ASP A 179 -0.85 -5.39 10.02
CA ASP A 179 0.37 -4.81 10.58
C ASP A 179 0.52 -5.10 12.08
N PHE A 180 1.77 -5.16 12.54
CA PHE A 180 2.12 -5.50 13.92
C PHE A 180 1.48 -4.58 14.96
N TYR A 181 1.29 -3.30 14.65
CA TYR A 181 0.73 -2.33 15.60
C TYR A 181 -0.77 -2.56 15.79
N SER A 182 -1.47 -2.89 14.71
CA SER A 182 -2.89 -3.30 14.75
C SER A 182 -3.07 -4.60 15.51
N LEU A 183 -2.23 -5.62 15.24
CA LEU A 183 -2.23 -6.87 16.01
C LEU A 183 -1.99 -6.62 17.49
N SER A 184 -1.04 -5.74 17.83
CA SER A 184 -0.73 -5.37 19.22
C SER A 184 -1.90 -4.64 19.90
N LYS A 185 -2.67 -3.82 19.17
CA LYS A 185 -3.87 -3.16 19.70
C LYS A 185 -4.97 -4.17 20.02
N MET A 186 -5.14 -5.18 19.16
CA MET A 186 -6.16 -6.23 19.31
C MET A 186 -5.78 -7.30 20.33
N ASN A 187 -4.50 -7.47 20.66
CA ASN A 187 -4.06 -8.50 21.60
C ASN A 187 -4.26 -8.03 23.05
N PRO A 188 -4.84 -8.86 23.95
CA PRO A 188 -5.03 -8.52 25.36
C PRO A 188 -3.74 -8.09 26.06
N ARG A 189 -2.60 -8.75 25.76
CA ARG A 189 -1.26 -8.47 26.32
C ARG A 189 -0.45 -7.49 25.47
N GLY A 190 -1.08 -6.81 24.48
CA GLY A 190 -0.43 -5.86 23.62
C GLY A 190 0.69 -6.46 22.75
N SER A 191 1.74 -5.69 22.51
CA SER A 191 2.91 -6.13 21.74
C SER A 191 3.66 -7.31 22.36
N TYR A 192 3.62 -7.46 23.69
CA TYR A 192 4.20 -8.60 24.39
C TYR A 192 3.49 -9.90 24.00
N GLY A 193 2.14 -9.90 23.94
CA GLY A 193 1.37 -11.06 23.53
C GLY A 193 1.67 -11.49 22.11
N VAL A 194 1.74 -10.53 21.18
CA VAL A 194 2.06 -10.80 19.76
C VAL A 194 3.49 -11.38 19.61
N ARG A 195 4.47 -10.88 20.37
CA ARG A 195 5.87 -11.35 20.27
C ARG A 195 6.10 -12.73 20.86
N ASN A 196 5.33 -13.12 21.88
CA ASN A 196 5.57 -14.35 22.63
C ASN A 196 4.67 -15.51 22.20
N ASP A 197 3.58 -15.28 21.49
CA ASP A 197 2.73 -16.34 20.95
C ASP A 197 3.16 -16.69 19.52
N LYS A 198 4.23 -17.48 19.42
CA LYS A 198 4.78 -17.92 18.13
C LYS A 198 3.83 -18.87 17.37
N ALA A 199 2.96 -19.58 18.06
CA ALA A 199 2.01 -20.49 17.43
C ALA A 199 0.99 -19.71 16.59
N GLN A 200 0.47 -18.60 17.10
CA GLN A 200 -0.49 -17.77 16.43
C GLN A 200 0.15 -16.79 15.44
N TYR A 201 1.26 -16.12 15.83
CA TYR A 201 1.83 -15.00 15.06
C TYR A 201 3.09 -15.37 14.27
N GLY A 202 3.69 -16.52 14.53
CA GLY A 202 4.96 -16.92 13.91
C GLY A 202 6.15 -16.15 14.49
N GLU A 203 7.25 -16.14 13.75
CA GLU A 203 8.39 -15.30 14.08
C GLU A 203 8.13 -13.83 13.77
N ILE A 204 8.67 -12.96 14.63
CA ILE A 204 8.62 -11.51 14.40
C ILE A 204 9.92 -11.08 13.72
N VAL A 205 9.79 -10.63 12.48
CA VAL A 205 10.92 -10.17 11.67
C VAL A 205 10.92 -8.65 11.51
N TYR A 206 12.14 -8.08 11.41
CA TYR A 206 12.32 -6.65 11.13
C TYR A 206 12.83 -6.48 9.72
N ARG A 207 12.20 -5.54 8.97
CA ARG A 207 12.55 -5.26 7.58
C ARG A 207 13.09 -3.83 7.43
N PRO A 208 14.27 -3.65 6.79
CA PRO A 208 14.74 -2.31 6.38
C PRO A 208 13.71 -1.63 5.48
N VAL A 209 13.72 -0.31 5.43
CA VAL A 209 12.71 0.48 4.69
C VAL A 209 12.57 0.01 3.24
N ASP A 210 13.67 -0.16 2.53
CA ASP A 210 13.69 -0.56 1.11
C ASP A 210 13.39 -2.04 0.86
N ARG A 211 13.19 -2.83 1.93
CA ARG A 211 12.79 -4.26 1.87
C ARG A 211 11.37 -4.53 2.33
N ARG A 212 10.62 -3.49 2.72
CA ARG A 212 9.20 -3.58 3.08
C ARG A 212 8.33 -3.71 1.84
N GLU A 213 7.10 -4.17 2.01
CA GLU A 213 6.10 -4.25 0.95
C GLU A 213 5.95 -2.91 0.22
N ASN A 214 5.71 -2.97 -1.09
CA ASN A 214 5.44 -1.78 -1.89
C ASN A 214 3.94 -1.53 -1.97
N TYR A 215 3.53 -0.32 -1.61
CA TYR A 215 2.16 0.16 -1.69
C TYR A 215 2.03 1.25 -2.74
N VAL A 216 0.84 1.37 -3.30
CA VAL A 216 0.48 2.43 -4.24
C VAL A 216 -0.78 3.11 -3.72
N LYS A 217 -0.71 4.43 -3.51
CA LYS A 217 -1.84 5.25 -3.05
C LYS A 217 -1.77 6.65 -3.65
N ARG A 218 -2.85 7.40 -3.51
CA ARG A 218 -2.89 8.82 -3.88
C ARG A 218 -2.42 9.70 -2.72
N CYS A 219 -1.55 10.65 -3.01
CA CYS A 219 -1.13 11.66 -2.04
C CYS A 219 -2.25 12.69 -1.85
N MET A 220 -2.87 12.70 -0.67
CA MET A 220 -3.95 13.63 -0.34
C MET A 220 -3.51 14.75 0.59
N GLY A 221 -2.51 14.53 1.43
CA GLY A 221 -1.95 15.53 2.33
C GLY A 221 -0.44 15.68 2.17
N LEU A 222 0.03 16.93 2.16
CA LEU A 222 1.43 17.32 2.00
C LEU A 222 2.05 17.74 3.35
N PRO A 223 3.39 17.78 3.46
CA PRO A 223 4.07 18.16 4.69
C PRO A 223 3.65 19.55 5.20
N GLY A 224 3.31 19.64 6.48
CA GLY A 224 2.89 20.88 7.15
C GLY A 224 1.40 21.21 7.03
N GLU A 225 0.62 20.37 6.37
CA GLU A 225 -0.82 20.55 6.22
C GLU A 225 -1.60 19.82 7.30
N THR A 226 -2.81 20.29 7.57
CA THR A 226 -3.79 19.59 8.43
C THR A 226 -4.84 18.94 7.55
N ILE A 227 -4.95 17.62 7.64
CA ILE A 227 -5.96 16.84 6.92
C ILE A 227 -7.13 16.52 7.82
N GLN A 228 -8.34 16.58 7.27
CA GLN A 228 -9.58 16.18 7.91
C GLN A 228 -10.51 15.56 6.87
N VAL A 229 -11.26 14.51 7.26
CA VAL A 229 -12.35 13.96 6.46
C VAL A 229 -13.65 14.22 7.18
N LYS A 230 -14.65 14.78 6.48
CA LYS A 230 -16.01 15.03 6.98
C LYS A 230 -16.98 14.47 5.95
N ASP A 231 -17.77 13.49 6.35
CA ASP A 231 -18.73 12.81 5.47
C ASP A 231 -18.09 12.36 4.13
N ASP A 232 -16.92 11.66 4.22
CA ASP A 232 -16.05 11.19 3.12
C ASP A 232 -15.34 12.28 2.32
N GLU A 233 -15.65 13.54 2.54
CA GLU A 233 -15.02 14.67 1.86
C GLU A 233 -13.71 15.09 2.54
N VAL A 234 -12.65 15.24 1.76
CA VAL A 234 -11.33 15.62 2.27
C VAL A 234 -11.20 17.14 2.36
N TYR A 235 -10.77 17.61 3.53
CA TYR A 235 -10.45 19.00 3.82
C TYR A 235 -8.96 19.12 4.15
N ILE A 236 -8.31 20.11 3.56
CA ILE A 236 -6.91 20.46 3.85
C ILE A 236 -6.86 21.90 4.35
N ASN A 237 -6.30 22.10 5.55
CA ASN A 237 -6.27 23.39 6.22
C ASN A 237 -7.67 24.06 6.27
N GLY A 238 -8.70 23.24 6.52
CA GLY A 238 -10.10 23.68 6.59
C GLY A 238 -10.81 23.90 5.25
N LYS A 239 -10.11 23.75 4.11
CA LYS A 239 -10.70 23.92 2.77
C LYS A 239 -10.94 22.57 2.12
N LYS A 240 -12.14 22.37 1.56
CA LYS A 240 -12.49 21.17 0.81
C LYS A 240 -11.59 21.00 -0.42
N VAL A 241 -11.09 19.80 -0.62
CA VAL A 241 -10.32 19.39 -1.80
C VAL A 241 -11.24 18.64 -2.77
N ALA A 242 -11.01 18.80 -4.07
CA ALA A 242 -11.76 18.05 -5.08
C ALA A 242 -11.51 16.55 -4.94
N ASP A 243 -12.58 15.78 -5.03
CA ASP A 243 -12.50 14.31 -5.05
C ASP A 243 -11.79 13.84 -6.33
N PRO A 244 -11.01 12.75 -6.28
CA PRO A 244 -10.58 12.06 -7.48
C PRO A 244 -11.79 11.63 -8.32
N GLU A 245 -11.69 11.74 -9.65
CA GLU A 245 -12.78 11.43 -10.58
C GLU A 245 -13.33 10.01 -10.38
N ASN A 246 -12.45 9.06 -10.12
CA ASN A 246 -12.76 7.65 -9.96
C ASN A 246 -12.91 7.21 -8.49
N MET A 247 -13.12 8.15 -7.57
CA MET A 247 -13.32 7.84 -6.16
C MET A 247 -14.54 6.92 -5.97
N GLN A 248 -14.34 5.85 -5.21
CA GLN A 248 -15.39 4.90 -4.84
C GLN A 248 -15.66 4.94 -3.34
N LEU A 249 -16.95 4.84 -3.01
CA LEU A 249 -17.46 4.61 -1.65
C LEU A 249 -18.33 3.36 -1.67
N ASN A 250 -18.52 2.71 -0.55
CA ASN A 250 -19.48 1.63 -0.44
C ASN A 250 -20.90 2.20 -0.34
N TYR A 251 -21.78 1.62 -1.14
CA TYR A 251 -23.20 1.94 -1.12
C TYR A 251 -24.01 0.68 -0.88
N TYR A 252 -25.09 0.83 -0.14
CA TYR A 252 -26.16 -0.15 -0.12
C TYR A 252 -27.04 0.05 -1.36
N VAL A 253 -27.26 -1.04 -2.09
CA VAL A 253 -28.12 -1.09 -3.27
C VAL A 253 -29.22 -2.09 -3.00
N GLN A 254 -30.45 -1.59 -2.80
CA GLN A 254 -31.62 -2.41 -2.57
C GLN A 254 -32.38 -2.64 -3.87
N THR A 255 -32.66 -3.90 -4.19
CA THR A 255 -33.50 -4.28 -5.32
C THR A 255 -34.88 -4.76 -4.83
N ASP A 256 -35.83 -4.90 -5.74
CA ASP A 256 -37.19 -5.42 -5.49
C ASP A 256 -37.25 -6.94 -5.28
N GLY A 257 -36.11 -7.61 -5.24
CA GLY A 257 -35.94 -9.06 -5.22
C GLY A 257 -35.34 -9.59 -6.53
N THR A 258 -35.23 -8.75 -7.56
CA THR A 258 -34.55 -9.09 -8.79
C THR A 258 -33.04 -9.06 -8.57
N PRO A 259 -32.29 -10.14 -8.83
CA PRO A 259 -30.85 -10.16 -8.72
C PRO A 259 -30.19 -9.23 -9.77
N ILE A 260 -29.12 -8.54 -9.38
CA ILE A 260 -28.27 -7.82 -10.33
C ILE A 260 -27.52 -8.87 -11.16
N SER A 261 -27.68 -8.85 -12.48
CA SER A 261 -27.05 -9.83 -13.38
C SER A 261 -25.54 -9.60 -13.50
N GLU A 262 -24.80 -10.70 -13.81
CA GLU A 262 -23.35 -10.60 -14.10
C GLU A 262 -23.04 -9.60 -15.22
N THR A 263 -23.95 -9.44 -16.19
CA THR A 263 -23.81 -8.47 -17.28
C THR A 263 -23.79 -7.05 -16.71
N VAL A 264 -24.72 -6.71 -15.81
CA VAL A 264 -24.76 -5.39 -15.16
C VAL A 264 -23.50 -5.15 -14.34
N PHE A 265 -23.02 -6.13 -13.57
CA PHE A 265 -21.76 -6.01 -12.85
C PHE A 265 -20.57 -5.79 -13.79
N SER A 266 -20.51 -6.53 -14.89
CA SER A 266 -19.48 -6.38 -15.92
C SER A 266 -19.52 -5.00 -16.58
N ASP A 267 -20.70 -4.49 -16.94
CA ASP A 267 -20.88 -3.16 -17.54
C ASP A 267 -20.44 -2.04 -16.58
N LEU A 268 -20.72 -2.20 -15.30
CA LEU A 268 -20.22 -1.31 -14.25
C LEU A 268 -18.72 -1.53 -13.98
N GLY A 269 -18.13 -2.61 -14.51
CA GLY A 269 -16.74 -3.03 -14.26
C GLY A 269 -16.51 -3.41 -12.82
N ILE A 270 -17.50 -3.97 -12.12
CA ILE A 270 -17.37 -4.55 -10.78
C ILE A 270 -16.81 -5.96 -10.95
N SER A 271 -15.72 -6.26 -10.26
CA SER A 271 -15.06 -7.57 -10.32
C SER A 271 -15.92 -8.68 -9.72
N LYS A 272 -15.74 -9.91 -10.21
CA LYS A 272 -16.40 -11.09 -9.65
C LYS A 272 -16.10 -11.29 -8.17
N ASP A 273 -14.89 -10.97 -7.72
CA ASP A 273 -14.54 -11.08 -6.30
C ASP A 273 -15.32 -10.09 -5.44
N ASP A 274 -15.56 -8.87 -5.94
CA ASP A 274 -16.29 -7.84 -5.17
C ASP A 274 -17.74 -8.26 -4.91
N TYR A 275 -18.45 -8.82 -5.91
CA TYR A 275 -19.83 -9.28 -5.69
C TYR A 275 -19.92 -10.72 -5.16
N ALA A 276 -18.95 -11.60 -5.44
CA ALA A 276 -18.89 -12.93 -4.85
C ALA A 276 -18.65 -12.86 -3.34
N THR A 277 -17.78 -11.96 -2.89
CA THR A 277 -17.54 -11.70 -1.46
C THR A 277 -18.83 -11.26 -0.76
N LEU A 278 -19.65 -10.44 -1.42
CA LEU A 278 -20.95 -10.01 -0.91
C LEU A 278 -21.94 -11.16 -0.78
N ASN A 279 -21.95 -12.10 -1.72
CA ASN A 279 -22.80 -13.31 -1.68
C ASN A 279 -22.34 -14.34 -0.64
N GLN A 280 -21.04 -14.39 -0.30
CA GLN A 280 -20.50 -15.26 0.73
C GLN A 280 -20.61 -14.67 2.13
N ALA A 281 -20.66 -13.34 2.25
CA ALA A 281 -20.84 -12.62 3.50
C ALA A 281 -22.33 -12.51 3.88
N GLY A 282 -23.06 -13.62 3.85
CA GLY A 282 -24.47 -13.72 4.19
C GLY A 282 -24.86 -13.13 5.57
N GLU A 283 -23.85 -12.75 6.37
CA GLU A 283 -24.04 -12.00 7.61
C GLU A 283 -24.07 -10.48 7.40
N GLN A 284 -23.57 -9.95 6.26
CA GLN A 284 -23.56 -8.51 5.96
C GLN A 284 -24.58 -8.09 4.90
N VAL A 285 -25.08 -9.01 4.12
CA VAL A 285 -26.17 -8.75 3.18
C VAL A 285 -27.45 -9.20 3.82
N PRO A 286 -28.29 -8.30 4.28
CA PRO A 286 -29.59 -8.71 4.77
C PRO A 286 -30.39 -9.22 3.59
N TYR A 287 -30.41 -10.50 3.47
CA TYR A 287 -31.19 -11.26 2.53
C TYR A 287 -32.53 -11.54 3.17
N TYR A 288 -33.55 -10.76 2.86
CA TYR A 288 -34.86 -10.96 3.48
C TYR A 288 -35.92 -11.32 2.47
N PHE A 289 -35.86 -12.55 2.08
CA PHE A 289 -37.03 -13.35 1.78
C PHE A 289 -37.36 -14.11 3.03
N ASP A 290 -38.46 -13.93 3.65
CA ASP A 290 -38.88 -14.64 4.82
C ASP A 290 -37.79 -15.54 5.46
N PRO A 291 -36.96 -15.01 6.39
CA PRO A 291 -35.82 -15.75 6.94
C PRO A 291 -36.26 -17.06 7.60
N MET A 292 -37.52 -17.15 8.04
CA MET A 292 -38.10 -18.36 8.60
C MET A 292 -38.24 -19.47 7.57
N GLN A 293 -38.55 -19.14 6.33
CA GLN A 293 -38.73 -20.14 5.27
C GLN A 293 -37.40 -20.67 4.74
N GLU A 294 -36.39 -19.83 4.58
CA GLU A 294 -35.05 -20.27 4.22
C GLU A 294 -34.35 -21.05 5.34
N MET A 295 -34.48 -20.61 6.59
CA MET A 295 -33.93 -21.34 7.72
C MET A 295 -34.64 -22.67 7.98
N GLN A 296 -35.96 -22.76 7.77
CA GLN A 296 -36.68 -24.03 7.82
C GLN A 296 -36.20 -25.03 6.76
N ASN A 297 -35.85 -24.53 5.57
CA ASN A 297 -35.31 -25.34 4.49
C ASN A 297 -33.86 -25.77 4.72
N ALA A 298 -33.04 -24.92 5.35
CA ALA A 298 -31.62 -25.16 5.58
C ALA A 298 -31.33 -25.95 6.88
N ASN A 299 -32.05 -25.66 7.97
CA ASN A 299 -31.88 -26.35 9.25
C ASN A 299 -33.10 -26.18 10.17
N PRO A 300 -34.02 -27.18 10.18
CA PRO A 300 -35.25 -27.10 10.99
C PRO A 300 -35.04 -26.97 12.50
N LEU A 301 -33.91 -27.47 13.02
CA LEU A 301 -33.56 -27.36 14.44
C LEU A 301 -33.07 -25.96 14.82
N LEU A 302 -32.31 -25.34 13.96
CA LEU A 302 -31.84 -23.97 14.12
C LEU A 302 -33.02 -22.99 13.99
N ALA A 303 -33.93 -23.22 13.06
CA ALA A 303 -35.16 -22.46 12.90
C ALA A 303 -36.02 -22.45 14.14
N ARG A 304 -36.11 -23.58 14.85
CA ARG A 304 -36.84 -23.65 16.15
C ARG A 304 -36.14 -22.87 17.27
N SER A 305 -34.81 -22.84 17.32
CA SER A 305 -34.07 -22.11 18.35
C SER A 305 -34.00 -20.60 18.10
N MET A 306 -34.15 -20.17 16.84
CA MET A 306 -34.10 -18.79 16.40
C MET A 306 -35.52 -18.19 16.11
N ALA A 307 -36.58 -18.97 16.39
CA ALA A 307 -37.99 -18.60 16.21
C ALA A 307 -38.47 -17.49 17.17
N ASP A 308 -37.54 -16.78 17.78
CA ASP A 308 -37.87 -15.57 18.49
C ASP A 308 -38.29 -14.48 17.50
N ASP A 309 -39.60 -14.27 17.38
CA ASP A 309 -40.25 -13.14 16.70
C ASP A 309 -39.57 -11.79 17.03
N PHE A 310 -38.84 -11.75 18.13
CA PHE A 310 -38.10 -10.63 18.63
C PHE A 310 -36.86 -10.31 17.77
N LYS A 311 -36.07 -11.33 17.35
CA LYS A 311 -34.86 -11.08 16.56
C LYS A 311 -35.22 -10.57 15.16
N TYR A 312 -36.24 -11.17 14.52
CA TYR A 312 -36.75 -10.70 13.23
C TYR A 312 -37.27 -9.26 13.30
N LYS A 313 -38.03 -8.91 14.33
CA LYS A 313 -38.53 -7.53 14.55
C LYS A 313 -37.38 -6.55 14.80
N ALA A 314 -36.38 -6.96 15.57
CA ALA A 314 -35.18 -6.14 15.80
C ALA A 314 -34.38 -5.91 14.53
N ASP A 315 -34.17 -6.96 13.73
CA ASP A 315 -33.42 -6.86 12.47
C ASP A 315 -34.18 -6.05 11.41
N SER A 316 -35.51 -6.24 11.29
CA SER A 316 -36.34 -5.45 10.36
C SER A 316 -36.42 -3.98 10.78
N LEU A 317 -36.49 -3.69 12.07
CA LEU A 317 -36.43 -2.32 12.60
C LEU A 317 -35.09 -1.67 12.30
N HIS A 318 -34.00 -2.42 12.50
CA HIS A 318 -32.66 -1.96 12.19
C HIS A 318 -32.49 -1.62 10.69
N LEU A 319 -32.95 -2.49 9.79
CA LEU A 319 -32.93 -2.24 8.34
C LEU A 319 -33.75 -1.00 7.98
N THR A 320 -34.93 -0.83 8.58
CA THR A 320 -35.76 0.36 8.36
C THR A 320 -35.05 1.62 8.86
N GLN A 321 -34.37 1.56 10.01
CA GLN A 321 -33.56 2.67 10.53
C GLN A 321 -32.38 3.01 9.63
N LEU A 322 -31.79 2.01 8.97
CA LEU A 322 -30.77 2.21 7.94
C LEU A 322 -31.35 2.78 6.64
N GLY A 323 -32.67 2.87 6.53
CA GLY A 323 -33.36 3.48 5.40
C GLY A 323 -33.76 2.52 4.28
N PHE A 324 -33.74 1.20 4.51
CA PHE A 324 -34.28 0.24 3.54
C PHE A 324 -35.82 0.28 3.50
N ILE A 325 -36.37 -0.03 2.33
CA ILE A 325 -37.82 -0.01 2.07
C ILE A 325 -38.35 -1.43 2.16
N ALA A 326 -39.27 -1.67 3.09
CA ALA A 326 -39.98 -2.94 3.20
C ALA A 326 -41.22 -2.95 2.29
N LYS A 327 -41.42 -4.04 1.56
CA LYS A 327 -42.70 -4.39 0.93
C LYS A 327 -43.31 -5.56 1.73
N GLY A 328 -44.17 -5.23 2.69
CA GLY A 328 -44.64 -6.21 3.70
C GLY A 328 -43.50 -6.64 4.62
N LYS A 329 -43.20 -7.93 4.66
CA LYS A 329 -42.03 -8.48 5.40
C LYS A 329 -40.76 -8.63 4.57
N ASN A 330 -40.79 -8.26 3.29
CA ASN A 330 -39.70 -8.48 2.36
C ASN A 330 -38.97 -7.19 2.02
N PHE A 331 -37.63 -7.18 2.20
CA PHE A 331 -36.75 -6.06 1.81
C PHE A 331 -36.10 -6.25 0.43
N GLY A 332 -36.42 -7.33 -0.29
CA GLY A 332 -35.74 -7.69 -1.53
C GLY A 332 -34.28 -8.09 -1.28
N ILE A 333 -33.42 -7.86 -2.26
CA ILE A 333 -31.99 -8.13 -2.14
C ILE A 333 -31.25 -6.82 -1.88
N VAL A 334 -30.35 -6.84 -0.90
CA VAL A 334 -29.49 -5.70 -0.57
C VAL A 334 -28.05 -6.06 -0.84
N TYR A 335 -27.41 -5.27 -1.68
CA TYR A 335 -25.99 -5.40 -2.00
C TYR A 335 -25.21 -4.27 -1.31
N THR A 336 -23.96 -4.55 -0.92
CA THR A 336 -22.97 -3.53 -0.57
C THR A 336 -21.95 -3.49 -1.71
N LEU A 337 -21.89 -2.38 -2.45
CA LEU A 337 -21.08 -2.27 -3.66
C LEU A 337 -20.15 -1.05 -3.60
N PRO A 338 -18.88 -1.18 -4.02
CA PRO A 338 -17.97 -0.06 -4.20
C PRO A 338 -18.31 0.69 -5.50
N LEU A 339 -18.94 1.85 -5.37
CA LEU A 339 -19.48 2.59 -6.50
C LEU A 339 -18.86 3.99 -6.61
N THR A 340 -18.62 4.42 -7.86
CA THR A 340 -18.39 5.84 -8.18
C THR A 340 -19.71 6.59 -8.24
N LYS A 341 -19.67 7.92 -8.22
CA LYS A 341 -20.87 8.77 -8.39
C LYS A 341 -21.65 8.44 -9.67
N LYS A 342 -20.94 8.14 -10.77
CA LYS A 342 -21.54 7.74 -12.05
C LYS A 342 -22.27 6.39 -11.93
N MET A 343 -21.61 5.39 -11.37
CA MET A 343 -22.21 4.05 -11.17
C MET A 343 -23.47 4.11 -10.29
N VAL A 344 -23.49 4.98 -9.28
CA VAL A 344 -24.69 5.24 -8.46
C VAL A 344 -25.84 5.78 -9.32
N ALA A 345 -25.56 6.72 -10.23
CA ALA A 345 -26.58 7.25 -11.13
C ALA A 345 -27.09 6.16 -12.10
N ASP A 346 -26.18 5.37 -12.68
CA ASP A 346 -26.52 4.29 -13.61
C ASP A 346 -27.38 3.20 -12.93
N LEU A 347 -27.09 2.84 -11.66
CA LEU A 347 -27.88 1.88 -10.90
C LEU A 347 -29.26 2.45 -10.51
N LYS A 348 -29.34 3.69 -10.08
CA LYS A 348 -30.62 4.35 -9.76
C LYS A 348 -31.59 4.42 -10.94
N ALA A 349 -31.05 4.40 -12.16
CA ALA A 349 -31.87 4.39 -13.38
C ALA A 349 -32.47 3.01 -13.72
N LYS A 350 -32.04 1.93 -13.03
CA LYS A 350 -32.57 0.58 -13.26
C LYS A 350 -33.92 0.41 -12.58
N PRO A 351 -34.96 -0.11 -13.26
CA PRO A 351 -36.32 -0.17 -12.71
C PRO A 351 -36.48 -1.12 -11.52
N PHE A 352 -35.60 -2.11 -11.37
CA PHE A 352 -35.62 -3.05 -10.26
C PHE A 352 -34.87 -2.55 -9.02
N VAL A 353 -34.16 -1.42 -9.10
CA VAL A 353 -33.44 -0.82 -7.98
C VAL A 353 -34.38 0.10 -7.21
N LEU A 354 -34.67 -0.25 -5.98
CA LEU A 354 -35.57 0.51 -5.11
C LEU A 354 -34.87 1.68 -4.43
N LYS A 355 -33.62 1.44 -3.96
CA LYS A 355 -32.88 2.45 -3.22
C LYS A 355 -31.36 2.24 -3.34
N VAL A 356 -30.64 3.36 -3.41
CA VAL A 356 -29.17 3.39 -3.32
C VAL A 356 -28.80 4.49 -2.34
N PHE A 357 -28.07 4.15 -1.28
CA PHE A 357 -27.58 5.11 -0.30
C PHE A 357 -26.21 4.71 0.24
N LYS A 358 -25.44 5.71 0.63
CA LYS A 358 -24.07 5.56 1.08
C LYS A 358 -24.02 4.78 2.40
N GLN A 359 -23.11 3.81 2.49
CA GLN A 359 -22.77 3.16 3.75
C GLN A 359 -22.00 4.16 4.62
N GLN A 360 -22.39 4.25 5.90
CA GLN A 360 -21.66 5.03 6.90
C GLN A 360 -21.03 4.10 7.92
N GLU A 361 -19.75 4.33 8.21
CA GLU A 361 -19.06 3.58 9.23
C GLU A 361 -19.38 4.14 10.63
N ARG A 362 -19.51 3.24 11.60
CA ARG A 362 -19.71 3.58 13.02
C ARG A 362 -18.64 2.93 13.86
N VAL A 363 -18.19 3.62 14.89
CA VAL A 363 -17.30 3.05 15.90
C VAL A 363 -18.12 2.25 16.89
N GLU A 364 -17.73 1.00 17.07
CA GLU A 364 -18.30 0.09 18.06
C GLU A 364 -17.31 -0.18 19.17
N LYS A 365 -17.79 -0.40 20.39
CA LYS A 365 -16.97 -0.84 21.51
C LYS A 365 -16.80 -2.36 21.44
N ARG A 366 -15.56 -2.84 21.36
CA ARG A 366 -15.24 -4.28 21.39
C ARG A 366 -14.49 -4.64 22.66
N ASN A 367 -14.99 -5.64 23.37
CA ASN A 367 -14.28 -6.22 24.50
C ASN A 367 -13.15 -7.12 23.98
N ILE A 368 -11.91 -6.85 24.38
CA ILE A 368 -10.76 -7.72 24.12
C ILE A 368 -10.56 -8.67 25.30
N THR A 369 -10.86 -8.21 26.51
CA THR A 369 -10.99 -8.96 27.76
C THR A 369 -12.18 -8.44 28.53
N GLU A 370 -12.53 -9.06 29.67
CA GLU A 370 -13.59 -8.58 30.57
C GLU A 370 -13.35 -7.12 31.01
N ASP A 371 -12.08 -6.75 31.23
CA ASP A 371 -11.68 -5.43 31.74
C ASP A 371 -11.15 -4.48 30.65
N LYS A 372 -11.00 -4.94 29.39
CA LYS A 372 -10.39 -4.13 28.34
C LYS A 372 -11.29 -4.02 27.13
N GLN A 373 -11.73 -2.81 26.87
CA GLN A 373 -12.53 -2.44 25.70
C GLN A 373 -11.74 -1.53 24.76
N ILE A 374 -11.93 -1.71 23.45
CA ILE A 374 -11.36 -0.84 22.42
C ILE A 374 -12.44 -0.35 21.47
N ASP A 375 -12.22 0.81 20.88
CA ASP A 375 -13.00 1.28 19.74
C ASP A 375 -12.63 0.43 18.51
N PHE A 376 -13.64 -0.01 17.74
CA PHE A 376 -13.42 -0.77 16.50
C PHE A 376 -14.43 -0.31 15.42
N PRO A 377 -14.01 -0.15 14.17
CA PRO A 377 -12.61 -0.15 13.73
C PRO A 377 -11.83 1.00 14.38
N PHE A 378 -10.51 0.84 14.50
CA PHE A 378 -9.65 1.88 15.02
C PHE A 378 -8.78 2.45 13.90
N TYR A 379 -8.54 3.76 13.98
CA TYR A 379 -7.74 4.50 13.01
C TYR A 379 -6.56 5.17 13.71
N TYR A 380 -5.58 5.57 12.91
CA TYR A 380 -4.43 6.30 13.41
C TYR A 380 -4.85 7.68 13.99
N PRO A 381 -4.36 8.08 15.16
CA PRO A 381 -3.34 7.42 16.01
C PRO A 381 -3.92 6.24 16.81
N ILE A 382 -3.39 5.04 16.57
CA ILE A 382 -3.94 3.77 17.10
C ILE A 382 -3.95 3.71 18.63
N ALA A 383 -2.96 4.35 19.28
CA ALA A 383 -2.82 4.35 20.73
C ALA A 383 -3.86 5.22 21.45
N TYR A 384 -4.53 6.14 20.74
CA TYR A 384 -5.47 7.10 21.29
C TYR A 384 -6.89 6.85 20.77
N SER A 385 -7.89 6.88 21.65
CA SER A 385 -9.29 6.66 21.26
C SER A 385 -9.88 7.97 20.75
N THR A 386 -9.82 8.18 19.43
CA THR A 386 -10.29 9.41 18.79
C THR A 386 -11.78 9.38 18.49
N GLY A 387 -12.41 8.19 18.43
CA GLY A 387 -13.74 8.01 17.89
C GLY A 387 -13.84 8.26 16.38
N TRP A 388 -12.72 8.39 15.69
CA TRP A 388 -12.70 8.62 14.25
C TRP A 388 -13.12 7.37 13.47
N THR A 389 -13.77 7.62 12.34
CA THR A 389 -14.09 6.61 11.33
C THR A 389 -13.35 6.94 10.04
N ARG A 390 -13.44 6.08 9.03
CA ARG A 390 -12.87 6.41 7.70
C ARG A 390 -13.63 7.57 7.04
N ASP A 391 -14.89 7.78 7.42
CA ASP A 391 -15.80 8.80 6.86
C ASP A 391 -15.71 10.12 7.61
N ALA A 392 -15.27 10.07 8.87
CA ALA A 392 -15.10 11.21 9.77
C ALA A 392 -13.76 11.09 10.51
N TYR A 393 -12.69 11.65 9.94
CA TYR A 393 -11.32 11.49 10.39
C TYR A 393 -10.63 12.84 10.60
N GLY A 394 -9.78 12.93 11.61
CA GLY A 394 -9.02 14.14 11.92
C GLY A 394 -9.81 15.20 12.70
N PRO A 395 -9.24 16.41 12.84
CA PRO A 395 -8.06 16.93 12.12
C PRO A 395 -6.73 16.32 12.59
N LEU A 396 -5.83 16.05 11.64
CA LEU A 396 -4.48 15.55 11.91
C LEU A 396 -3.45 16.39 11.14
N TRP A 397 -2.51 17.01 11.87
CA TRP A 397 -1.42 17.76 11.26
C TRP A 397 -0.32 16.82 10.76
N ILE A 398 0.17 17.03 9.54
CA ILE A 398 1.17 16.22 8.88
C ILE A 398 2.56 16.81 9.13
N PRO A 399 3.51 16.06 9.73
CA PRO A 399 4.83 16.58 10.03
C PRO A 399 5.57 17.04 8.78
N LYS A 400 6.35 18.12 8.98
CA LYS A 400 7.18 18.73 7.94
C LYS A 400 8.60 18.90 8.46
N LYS A 401 9.58 18.64 7.61
CA LYS A 401 10.99 18.86 7.91
C LYS A 401 11.24 20.30 8.40
N GLY A 402 11.94 20.43 9.54
CA GLY A 402 12.23 21.69 10.19
C GLY A 402 11.08 22.30 10.98
N ALA A 403 9.87 21.76 10.91
CA ALA A 403 8.77 22.23 11.76
C ALA A 403 8.86 21.61 13.15
N THR A 404 8.42 22.39 14.17
CA THR A 404 8.50 22.00 15.59
C THR A 404 7.09 21.85 16.17
N ILE A 405 6.87 20.79 16.92
CA ILE A 405 5.70 20.64 17.81
C ILE A 405 6.13 20.86 19.26
N THR A 406 5.19 21.34 20.09
CA THR A 406 5.38 21.48 21.54
C THR A 406 4.52 20.47 22.28
N PHE A 407 4.99 20.00 23.45
CA PHE A 407 4.30 19.05 24.32
C PHE A 407 3.64 19.74 25.52
N ASP A 408 3.07 20.92 25.31
CA ASP A 408 2.45 21.77 26.34
C ASP A 408 0.95 21.51 26.52
N LYS A 409 0.23 21.28 25.42
CA LYS A 409 -1.21 21.00 25.38
C LYS A 409 -1.46 19.72 24.60
N ASP A 410 -2.55 19.02 24.98
CA ASP A 410 -2.96 17.78 24.32
C ASP A 410 -1.82 16.74 24.20
N VAL A 411 -0.99 16.64 25.25
CA VAL A 411 0.23 15.83 25.25
C VAL A 411 -0.07 14.38 24.87
N ASP A 412 -1.10 13.76 25.46
CA ASP A 412 -1.48 12.38 25.17
C ASP A 412 -1.81 12.14 23.69
N TYR A 413 -2.56 13.07 23.09
CA TYR A 413 -2.86 13.02 21.66
C TYR A 413 -1.60 13.20 20.81
N LYS A 414 -0.74 14.19 21.14
CA LYS A 414 0.51 14.43 20.41
C LYS A 414 1.49 13.26 20.54
N VAL A 415 1.57 12.66 21.71
CA VAL A 415 2.36 11.45 21.93
C VAL A 415 1.82 10.33 21.04
N ALA A 416 0.52 10.04 21.08
CA ALA A 416 -0.07 9.00 20.25
C ALA A 416 0.12 9.25 18.74
N ALA A 417 0.01 10.52 18.30
CA ALA A 417 0.17 10.89 16.90
C ALA A 417 1.62 10.92 16.41
N TYR A 418 2.60 11.20 17.28
CA TYR A 418 3.96 11.47 16.81
C TYR A 418 5.05 10.60 17.46
N GLU A 419 4.77 9.80 18.49
CA GLU A 419 5.74 8.85 19.06
C GLU A 419 6.39 7.99 17.97
N ARG A 420 5.58 7.38 17.12
CA ARG A 420 6.06 6.50 16.04
C ARG A 420 6.94 7.25 15.04
N VAL A 421 6.60 8.50 14.74
CA VAL A 421 7.38 9.37 13.86
C VAL A 421 8.76 9.61 14.47
N ILE A 422 8.78 10.05 15.73
CA ILE A 422 10.01 10.42 16.45
C ILE A 422 10.90 9.18 16.69
N LYS A 423 10.28 8.09 17.12
CA LYS A 423 10.98 6.86 17.52
C LYS A 423 11.39 6.00 16.31
N ASN A 424 10.39 5.57 15.52
CA ASN A 424 10.63 4.53 14.52
C ASN A 424 11.16 5.08 13.19
N TYR A 425 10.71 6.27 12.79
CA TYR A 425 11.13 6.85 11.52
C TYR A 425 12.37 7.73 11.66
N GLU A 426 12.50 8.47 12.75
CA GLU A 426 13.64 9.36 12.96
C GLU A 426 14.70 8.80 13.93
N GLY A 427 14.49 7.56 14.42
CA GLY A 427 15.51 6.78 15.13
C GLY A 427 15.88 7.31 16.51
N ASN A 428 14.95 7.98 17.21
CA ASN A 428 15.21 8.46 18.57
C ASN A 428 14.69 7.44 19.60
N GLU A 429 15.28 7.44 20.78
CA GLU A 429 14.63 6.87 21.96
C GLU A 429 13.49 7.77 22.39
N PHE A 430 12.33 7.20 22.69
CA PHE A 430 11.15 7.93 23.11
C PHE A 430 10.52 7.26 24.33
N ALA A 431 10.22 8.05 25.36
CA ALA A 431 9.47 7.61 26.50
C ALA A 431 8.47 8.67 26.94
N TYR A 432 7.29 8.23 27.37
CA TYR A 432 6.25 9.08 27.96
C TYR A 432 5.95 8.56 29.36
N ARG A 433 6.18 9.37 30.39
CA ARG A 433 6.03 9.02 31.80
C ARG A 433 5.57 10.23 32.59
N ASP A 434 4.59 10.04 33.47
CA ASP A 434 4.09 11.08 34.39
C ASP A 434 3.71 12.40 33.68
N GLY A 435 3.07 12.30 32.48
CA GLY A 435 2.66 13.44 31.68
C GLY A 435 3.82 14.17 30.98
N LYS A 436 5.05 13.62 31.00
CA LYS A 436 6.25 14.23 30.40
C LYS A 436 6.85 13.37 29.31
N VAL A 437 7.30 14.03 28.25
CA VAL A 437 7.98 13.39 27.12
C VAL A 437 9.49 13.41 27.36
N TYR A 438 10.15 12.28 27.06
CA TYR A 438 11.61 12.14 27.10
C TYR A 438 12.09 11.66 25.75
N ILE A 439 13.08 12.34 25.19
CA ILE A 439 13.70 12.00 23.91
C ILE A 439 15.20 11.83 24.13
N ASN A 440 15.76 10.67 23.78
CA ASN A 440 17.16 10.29 24.00
C ASN A 440 17.59 10.50 25.47
N GLY A 441 16.72 10.09 26.40
CA GLY A 441 16.95 10.15 27.85
C GLY A 441 16.78 11.54 28.48
N LYS A 442 16.48 12.60 27.72
CA LYS A 442 16.28 13.97 28.23
C LYS A 442 14.80 14.37 28.12
N GLN A 443 14.29 15.07 29.15
CA GLN A 443 12.97 15.66 29.08
C GLN A 443 12.94 16.67 27.91
N ALA A 444 11.88 16.61 27.10
CA ALA A 444 11.69 17.42 25.92
C ALA A 444 10.32 18.10 25.95
N ASP A 445 10.30 19.42 25.86
CA ASP A 445 9.07 20.22 25.78
C ASP A 445 8.65 20.43 24.31
N SER A 446 9.51 20.08 23.38
CA SER A 446 9.25 20.20 21.93
C SER A 446 10.07 19.19 21.12
N TYR A 447 9.67 19.02 19.85
CA TYR A 447 10.42 18.21 18.89
C TYR A 447 10.40 18.85 17.50
N THR A 448 11.57 18.91 16.84
CA THR A 448 11.72 19.39 15.45
C THR A 448 11.92 18.21 14.52
N PHE A 449 11.03 18.05 13.54
CA PHE A 449 11.05 16.93 12.59
C PHE A 449 12.22 17.03 11.61
N LYS A 450 12.82 15.88 11.30
CA LYS A 450 14.01 15.77 10.42
C LYS A 450 13.67 15.45 8.98
N MET A 451 12.44 14.94 8.71
CA MET A 451 11.96 14.53 7.40
C MET A 451 10.60 15.15 7.07
N ASP A 452 10.25 15.14 5.80
CA ASP A 452 8.90 15.40 5.30
C ASP A 452 8.03 14.14 5.38
N TYR A 453 6.74 14.33 5.62
CA TYR A 453 5.74 13.28 5.74
C TYR A 453 4.55 13.55 4.85
N TYR A 454 3.93 12.48 4.37
CA TYR A 454 2.80 12.54 3.47
C TYR A 454 1.62 11.74 4.02
N PHE A 455 0.41 12.12 3.60
CA PHE A 455 -0.81 11.39 3.94
C PHE A 455 -1.39 10.78 2.66
N MET A 456 -1.38 9.46 2.58
CA MET A 456 -1.74 8.68 1.41
C MET A 456 -3.11 8.05 1.59
N MET A 457 -3.99 8.17 0.58
CA MET A 457 -5.32 7.56 0.59
C MET A 457 -5.58 6.76 -0.68
N GLY A 458 -6.36 5.69 -0.57
CA GLY A 458 -6.87 4.98 -1.72
C GLY A 458 -8.06 5.68 -2.35
N ASP A 459 -8.28 5.50 -3.65
CA ASP A 459 -9.46 6.03 -4.34
C ASP A 459 -10.71 5.22 -4.01
N ASN A 460 -10.57 3.91 -3.78
CA ASN A 460 -11.61 3.06 -3.20
C ASN A 460 -11.60 3.23 -1.66
N ARG A 461 -12.24 4.31 -1.21
CA ARG A 461 -12.15 4.86 0.15
C ARG A 461 -12.49 3.87 1.25
N HIS A 462 -13.49 3.02 1.06
CA HIS A 462 -13.95 2.05 2.04
C HIS A 462 -13.20 0.71 1.97
N ASN A 463 -12.54 0.42 0.84
CA ASN A 463 -11.77 -0.80 0.62
C ASN A 463 -10.26 -0.52 0.52
N SER A 464 -9.77 0.45 1.29
CA SER A 464 -8.36 0.84 1.32
C SER A 464 -7.84 0.85 2.76
N ALA A 465 -6.86 0.00 3.03
CA ALA A 465 -5.93 0.24 4.11
C ALA A 465 -4.95 1.33 3.64
N ASP A 466 -4.96 2.50 4.31
CA ASP A 466 -4.20 3.68 3.93
C ASP A 466 -3.79 4.52 5.16
N SER A 467 -3.35 5.75 4.98
CA SER A 467 -2.85 6.58 6.08
C SER A 467 -3.86 6.81 7.20
N ARG A 468 -5.15 6.64 6.95
CA ARG A 468 -6.16 6.64 8.02
C ARG A 468 -5.95 5.49 9.01
N SER A 469 -5.38 4.36 8.56
CA SER A 469 -5.11 3.19 9.40
C SER A 469 -3.72 3.20 10.00
N TRP A 470 -2.67 3.46 9.20
CA TRP A 470 -1.27 3.36 9.66
C TRP A 470 -0.57 4.69 9.89
N GLY A 471 -1.17 5.84 9.54
CA GLY A 471 -0.60 7.17 9.73
C GLY A 471 0.25 7.64 8.55
N PHE A 472 1.33 8.35 8.85
CA PHE A 472 2.15 9.06 7.88
C PHE A 472 3.06 8.15 7.07
N VAL A 473 3.38 8.59 5.85
CA VAL A 473 4.41 8.00 4.99
C VAL A 473 5.62 8.94 4.99
N PRO A 474 6.77 8.54 5.57
CA PRO A 474 7.98 9.36 5.56
C PRO A 474 8.59 9.49 4.16
N GLU A 475 9.34 10.55 3.92
CA GLU A 475 10.00 10.78 2.62
C GLU A 475 10.96 9.66 2.20
N ASP A 476 11.65 9.02 3.16
CA ASP A 476 12.56 7.91 2.91
C ASP A 476 11.87 6.61 2.45
N HIS A 477 10.55 6.51 2.63
CA HIS A 477 9.73 5.42 2.13
C HIS A 477 9.26 5.61 0.68
N ILE A 478 9.33 6.83 0.15
CA ILE A 478 8.87 7.12 -1.22
C ILE A 478 9.79 6.44 -2.24
N VAL A 479 9.21 5.62 -3.10
CA VAL A 479 9.91 4.89 -4.17
C VAL A 479 9.90 5.68 -5.47
N GLY A 480 8.72 6.12 -5.95
CA GLY A 480 8.63 6.84 -7.21
C GLY A 480 7.19 7.08 -7.67
N GLN A 481 7.07 7.58 -8.91
CA GLN A 481 5.83 7.91 -9.56
C GLN A 481 5.51 6.90 -10.67
N PRO A 482 4.33 6.27 -10.68
CA PRO A 482 3.89 5.52 -11.84
C PRO A 482 3.66 6.48 -13.01
N LEU A 483 4.24 6.17 -14.17
CA LEU A 483 4.13 6.98 -15.37
C LEU A 483 2.99 6.52 -16.27
N PHE A 484 2.95 5.22 -16.55
CA PHE A 484 1.95 4.59 -17.40
C PHE A 484 1.77 3.11 -17.07
N VAL A 485 0.66 2.55 -17.52
CA VAL A 485 0.39 1.11 -17.53
C VAL A 485 1.01 0.52 -18.79
N TRP A 486 1.97 -0.39 -18.66
CA TRP A 486 2.61 -1.01 -19.83
C TRP A 486 1.99 -2.35 -20.23
N LEU A 487 1.29 -3.01 -19.30
CA LEU A 487 0.50 -4.22 -19.52
C LEU A 487 -0.67 -4.23 -18.55
N SER A 488 -1.83 -4.73 -18.98
CA SER A 488 -3.02 -4.90 -18.12
C SER A 488 -3.67 -6.25 -18.40
N LEU A 489 -3.80 -7.07 -17.36
CA LEU A 489 -4.37 -8.41 -17.43
C LEU A 489 -5.64 -8.48 -16.59
N ASP A 490 -6.76 -8.81 -17.23
CA ASP A 490 -8.03 -9.04 -16.54
C ASP A 490 -7.98 -10.37 -15.79
N LYS A 491 -8.15 -10.35 -14.48
CA LYS A 491 -8.11 -11.56 -13.66
C LYS A 491 -9.31 -12.47 -13.90
N ASP A 492 -10.45 -11.90 -14.27
CA ASP A 492 -11.73 -12.60 -14.44
C ASP A 492 -11.91 -13.21 -15.84
N LYS A 493 -10.95 -12.97 -16.77
CA LYS A 493 -11.01 -13.41 -18.16
C LYS A 493 -9.87 -14.36 -18.55
N GLY A 494 -10.19 -15.32 -19.42
CA GLY A 494 -9.21 -16.24 -20.03
C GLY A 494 -8.45 -15.61 -21.20
N TRP A 495 -7.32 -16.24 -21.59
CA TRP A 495 -6.46 -15.74 -22.69
C TRP A 495 -7.19 -15.55 -24.02
N LEU A 496 -8.17 -16.42 -24.34
CA LEU A 496 -8.97 -16.34 -25.57
C LEU A 496 -10.19 -15.42 -25.43
N ASN A 497 -10.51 -14.95 -24.21
CA ASN A 497 -11.71 -14.19 -23.90
C ASN A 497 -11.41 -12.79 -23.39
N GLY A 498 -10.34 -12.13 -23.89
CA GLY A 498 -10.03 -10.76 -23.54
C GLY A 498 -9.21 -10.57 -22.25
N LYS A 499 -8.31 -11.53 -21.95
CA LYS A 499 -7.36 -11.45 -20.82
C LYS A 499 -6.54 -10.17 -20.84
N ILE A 500 -6.14 -9.68 -22.02
CA ILE A 500 -5.37 -8.45 -22.17
C ILE A 500 -6.33 -7.28 -22.36
N ARG A 501 -6.25 -6.28 -21.49
CA ARG A 501 -7.00 -5.01 -21.61
C ARG A 501 -6.20 -4.04 -22.48
N TRP A 502 -6.29 -4.19 -23.80
CA TRP A 502 -5.54 -3.41 -24.79
C TRP A 502 -5.71 -1.90 -24.65
N ASN A 503 -6.93 -1.47 -24.29
CA ASN A 503 -7.28 -0.06 -24.09
C ASN A 503 -6.59 0.60 -22.89
N ARG A 504 -5.94 -0.17 -22.04
CA ARG A 504 -5.20 0.34 -20.88
C ARG A 504 -3.70 0.46 -21.12
N ILE A 505 -3.18 -0.22 -22.15
CA ILE A 505 -1.74 -0.20 -22.45
C ILE A 505 -1.33 1.22 -22.87
N PHE A 506 -0.24 1.72 -22.28
CA PHE A 506 0.29 3.08 -22.39
C PHE A 506 -0.64 4.19 -21.89
N THR A 507 -1.70 3.86 -21.13
CA THR A 507 -2.47 4.90 -20.45
C THR A 507 -1.66 5.52 -19.31
N SER A 508 -1.81 6.83 -19.11
CA SER A 508 -1.14 7.56 -18.04
C SER A 508 -1.59 7.05 -16.66
N ALA A 509 -0.64 6.88 -15.75
CA ALA A 509 -0.88 6.50 -14.35
C ALA A 509 -0.54 7.62 -13.34
N LYS A 510 -0.26 8.85 -13.82
CA LYS A 510 0.20 9.96 -12.97
C LYS A 510 -0.92 10.61 -12.15
N LYS A 511 -1.99 10.98 -12.82
CA LYS A 511 -3.20 11.62 -12.28
C LYS A 511 -4.38 11.11 -13.09
N LYS A 512 -5.36 10.54 -12.47
CA LYS A 512 -6.68 10.28 -13.05
C LYS A 512 -7.75 10.52 -12.00
#